data_94c96e4329e865cffce8268d2b241640
#
_entry.id   94c96e4329e865cffce8268d2b241640
#
_cell.length_a   1.000
_cell.length_b   1.000
_cell.length_c   1.000
_cell.angle_alpha   90.00
_cell.angle_beta   90.00
_cell.angle_gamma   90.00
#
_symmetry.space_group_name_H-M   'P 1'
#
loop_
_entity.id
_entity.type
_entity.pdbx_description
1 polymer ?
#
loop_
_entity_poly.entity_id
_entity_poly.type
_entity_poly.pdbx_seq_one_letter_code
_entity_poly.pdbx_strand_id
1 'polypeptide(L)'
;MKILVMSNIRFPEPHIESTLSSIIKKEEPETIVLDGDTTQCYWDYECPRVIDVLYVIRSIAPWAQIIYVQGDMDPHAIKCIMAEPRYREEIIGTTMYIADVSSIKYYILHGHQGDIDQLRRSVGAGPWDWIIVGQYKRLEMDKLARVIYVGGITREFPPESRGYLVITDSNHYIRSLSQ
;
A
#
# COMPACT_ATOMS: atom_id res chain seq x y z
N MET A 1 5.94 -13.34 -10.60
CA MET A 1 5.93 -12.38 -9.47
C MET A 1 4.52 -11.89 -9.23
N LYS A 2 4.07 -11.82 -7.96
CA LYS A 2 2.77 -11.24 -7.60
C LYS A 2 2.95 -10.20 -6.48
N ILE A 3 2.50 -8.99 -6.75
CA ILE A 3 2.55 -7.85 -5.82
C ILE A 3 1.13 -7.50 -5.41
N LEU A 4 0.89 -7.42 -4.11
CA LEU A 4 -0.36 -6.95 -3.52
C LEU A 4 -0.14 -5.52 -2.99
N VAL A 5 -0.94 -4.56 -3.46
CA VAL A 5 -0.89 -3.17 -2.97
C VAL A 5 -2.17 -2.88 -2.19
N MET A 6 -2.02 -2.49 -0.95
CA MET A 6 -3.09 -2.11 -0.03
C MET A 6 -2.83 -0.71 0.53
N SER A 7 -3.86 0.09 0.66
CA SER A 7 -3.78 1.44 1.21
C SER A 7 -4.84 1.66 2.27
N ASN A 8 -4.66 2.69 3.10
CA ASN A 8 -5.67 3.11 4.09
C ASN A 8 -6.20 1.94 4.94
N ILE A 9 -5.30 1.19 5.55
CA ILE A 9 -5.63 0.08 6.46
C ILE A 9 -6.20 0.63 7.76
N ARG A 10 -5.59 1.70 8.27
CA ARG A 10 -5.98 2.43 9.50
C ARG A 10 -6.07 1.54 10.73
N PHE A 11 -5.05 0.73 10.91
CA PHE A 11 -4.92 -0.13 12.08
C PHE A 11 -4.75 0.68 13.38
N PRO A 12 -5.36 0.30 14.51
CA PRO A 12 -6.25 -0.84 14.71
C PRO A 12 -7.73 -0.49 14.46
N GLU A 13 -8.35 -1.23 13.56
CA GLU A 13 -9.79 -1.16 13.31
C GLU A 13 -10.41 -2.53 13.56
N PRO A 14 -11.61 -2.64 14.14
CA PRO A 14 -12.30 -3.91 14.29
C PRO A 14 -12.40 -4.66 12.96
N HIS A 15 -12.08 -5.94 12.96
CA HIS A 15 -12.09 -6.83 11.79
C HIS A 15 -10.98 -6.61 10.75
N ILE A 16 -10.06 -5.66 10.93
CA ILE A 16 -9.00 -5.42 9.96
C ILE A 16 -8.10 -6.64 9.80
N GLU A 17 -7.76 -7.31 10.90
CA GLU A 17 -6.91 -8.51 10.88
C GLU A 17 -7.53 -9.64 10.06
N SER A 18 -8.84 -9.90 10.24
CA SER A 18 -9.56 -10.91 9.46
C SER A 18 -9.66 -10.55 7.98
N THR A 19 -9.81 -9.26 7.67
CA THR A 19 -9.82 -8.75 6.30
C THR A 19 -8.45 -8.93 5.65
N LEU A 20 -7.37 -8.51 6.32
CA LEU A 20 -6.00 -8.72 5.84
C LEU A 20 -5.69 -10.20 5.63
N SER A 21 -6.07 -11.05 6.59
CA SER A 21 -5.88 -12.50 6.48
C SER A 21 -6.61 -13.08 5.26
N SER A 22 -7.85 -12.66 5.02
CA SER A 22 -8.63 -13.11 3.87
C SER A 22 -7.99 -12.70 2.55
N ILE A 23 -7.57 -11.43 2.42
CA ILE A 23 -6.92 -10.91 1.21
C ILE A 23 -5.61 -11.63 0.96
N ILE A 24 -4.72 -11.67 1.94
CA ILE A 24 -3.36 -12.21 1.79
C ILE A 24 -3.40 -13.71 1.47
N LYS A 25 -4.25 -14.48 2.15
CA LYS A 25 -4.43 -15.91 1.86
C LYS A 25 -5.02 -16.19 0.49
N LYS A 26 -5.92 -15.32 0.02
CA LYS A 26 -6.52 -15.45 -1.32
C LYS A 26 -5.51 -15.15 -2.43
N GLU A 27 -4.71 -14.10 -2.24
CA GLU A 27 -3.80 -13.62 -3.28
C GLU A 27 -2.42 -14.30 -3.21
N GLU A 28 -1.97 -14.76 -2.05
CA GLU A 28 -0.65 -15.39 -1.84
C GLU A 28 0.48 -14.58 -2.49
N PRO A 29 0.66 -13.30 -2.15
CA PRO A 29 1.61 -12.43 -2.81
C PRO A 29 3.04 -12.75 -2.41
N GLU A 30 4.00 -12.52 -3.32
CA GLU A 30 5.43 -12.53 -3.04
C GLU A 30 5.89 -11.20 -2.41
N THR A 31 5.20 -10.11 -2.77
CA THR A 31 5.46 -8.77 -2.23
C THR A 31 4.15 -8.11 -1.79
N ILE A 32 4.16 -7.52 -0.61
CA ILE A 32 3.06 -6.72 -0.07
C ILE A 32 3.53 -5.27 0.03
N VAL A 33 2.84 -4.36 -0.64
CA VAL A 33 3.07 -2.92 -0.54
C VAL A 33 1.96 -2.30 0.29
N LEU A 34 2.32 -1.69 1.41
CA LEU A 34 1.43 -0.89 2.26
C LEU A 34 1.56 0.56 1.81
N ASP A 35 0.58 1.04 1.04
CA ASP A 35 0.63 2.34 0.36
C ASP A 35 -0.03 3.43 1.20
N GLY A 36 0.62 3.78 2.29
CA GLY A 36 0.28 4.87 3.19
C GLY A 36 -0.99 4.67 4.01
N ASP A 37 -1.13 5.51 5.04
CA ASP A 37 -2.25 5.53 5.98
C ASP A 37 -2.56 4.14 6.56
N THR A 38 -1.49 3.37 6.80
CA THR A 38 -1.57 2.01 7.34
C THR A 38 -1.99 2.03 8.80
N THR A 39 -1.56 3.06 9.50
CA THR A 39 -1.94 3.36 10.88
C THR A 39 -2.35 4.83 10.99
N GLN A 40 -2.54 5.33 12.21
CA GLN A 40 -2.63 6.75 12.50
C GLN A 40 -1.49 7.11 13.46
N CYS A 41 -0.26 7.09 12.92
CA CYS A 41 0.97 7.28 13.69
C CYS A 41 1.51 8.70 13.49
N TYR A 42 0.94 9.67 14.20
CA TYR A 42 1.38 11.08 14.17
C TYR A 42 2.54 11.36 15.11
N TRP A 43 2.76 10.51 16.14
CA TRP A 43 3.71 10.74 17.21
C TRP A 43 4.53 9.48 17.51
N ASP A 44 5.72 9.66 18.02
CA ASP A 44 6.64 8.55 18.36
C ASP A 44 6.03 7.52 19.34
N TYR A 45 5.15 7.96 20.25
CA TYR A 45 4.49 7.05 21.20
C TYR A 45 3.45 6.13 20.54
N GLU A 46 3.09 6.37 19.27
CA GLU A 46 2.19 5.53 18.48
C GLU A 46 2.94 4.45 17.67
N CYS A 47 4.28 4.41 17.77
CA CYS A 47 5.10 3.37 17.12
C CYS A 47 4.58 1.93 17.35
N PRO A 48 4.06 1.55 18.53
CA PRO A 48 3.50 0.22 18.71
C PRO A 48 2.44 -0.16 17.68
N ARG A 49 1.61 0.77 17.23
CA ARG A 49 0.57 0.51 16.21
C ARG A 49 1.19 0.07 14.88
N VAL A 50 2.29 0.70 14.47
CA VAL A 50 3.03 0.32 13.25
C VAL A 50 3.61 -1.08 13.39
N ILE A 51 4.21 -1.37 14.54
CA ILE A 51 4.80 -2.66 14.82
C ILE A 51 3.74 -3.77 14.88
N ASP A 52 2.58 -3.48 15.49
CA ASP A 52 1.48 -4.44 15.60
C ASP A 52 0.92 -4.83 14.22
N VAL A 53 0.65 -3.88 13.33
CA VAL A 53 0.15 -4.21 11.99
C VAL A 53 1.16 -5.00 11.18
N LEU A 54 2.45 -4.68 11.30
CA LEU A 54 3.51 -5.45 10.65
C LEU A 54 3.63 -6.86 11.21
N TYR A 55 3.47 -7.01 12.53
CA TYR A 55 3.42 -8.33 13.17
C TYR A 55 2.25 -9.16 12.64
N VAL A 56 1.05 -8.57 12.54
CA VAL A 56 -0.13 -9.24 11.96
C VAL A 56 0.16 -9.69 10.53
N ILE A 57 0.64 -8.80 9.67
CA ILE A 57 0.93 -9.13 8.27
C ILE A 57 2.02 -10.21 8.17
N ARG A 58 3.09 -10.10 8.94
CA ARG A 58 4.19 -11.08 8.96
C ARG A 58 3.73 -12.44 9.46
N SER A 59 2.80 -12.49 10.43
CA SER A 59 2.24 -13.76 10.93
C SER A 59 1.40 -14.49 9.86
N ILE A 60 0.76 -13.74 8.96
CA ILE A 60 -0.07 -14.28 7.88
C ILE A 60 0.79 -14.68 6.67
N ALA A 61 1.77 -13.85 6.32
CA ALA A 61 2.62 -14.01 5.14
C ALA A 61 4.12 -13.92 5.52
N PRO A 62 4.67 -14.92 6.22
CA PRO A 62 6.08 -14.91 6.64
C PRO A 62 7.06 -14.95 5.45
N TRP A 63 6.61 -15.39 4.29
CA TRP A 63 7.41 -15.48 3.06
C TRP A 63 7.47 -14.19 2.24
N ALA A 64 6.49 -13.27 2.42
CA ALA A 64 6.34 -12.11 1.56
C ALA A 64 7.36 -11.01 1.91
N GLN A 65 7.90 -10.34 0.91
CA GLN A 65 8.60 -9.07 1.12
C GLN A 65 7.57 -7.99 1.48
N ILE A 66 7.86 -7.17 2.48
CA ILE A 66 6.99 -6.07 2.87
C ILE A 66 7.67 -4.74 2.52
N ILE A 67 6.95 -3.90 1.78
CA ILE A 67 7.33 -2.52 1.45
C ILE A 67 6.33 -1.60 2.16
N TYR A 68 6.84 -0.64 2.91
CA TYR A 68 6.04 0.35 3.60
C TYR A 68 6.23 1.72 2.93
N VAL A 69 5.21 2.20 2.24
CA VAL A 69 5.17 3.54 1.65
C VAL A 69 4.48 4.47 2.63
N GLN A 70 5.13 5.58 2.97
CA GLN A 70 4.63 6.50 3.99
C GLN A 70 3.43 7.31 3.51
N GLY A 71 2.36 7.34 4.32
CA GLY A 71 1.22 8.23 4.17
C GLY A 71 1.34 9.52 4.96
N ASP A 72 0.37 10.41 4.84
CA ASP A 72 0.31 11.66 5.61
C ASP A 72 -0.29 11.46 7.00
N MET A 73 -1.08 10.40 7.19
CA MET A 73 -1.64 10.03 8.50
C MET A 73 -0.67 9.22 9.38
N ASP A 74 0.46 8.78 8.84
CA ASP A 74 1.47 8.01 9.55
C ASP A 74 2.91 8.53 9.32
N PRO A 75 3.16 9.83 9.54
CA PRO A 75 4.45 10.46 9.20
C PRO A 75 5.65 9.91 9.98
N HIS A 76 5.43 9.24 11.11
CA HIS A 76 6.46 8.63 11.92
C HIS A 76 6.68 7.12 11.64
N ALA A 77 5.87 6.50 10.79
CA ALA A 77 5.88 5.05 10.58
C ALA A 77 7.25 4.50 10.17
N ILE A 78 7.92 5.13 9.20
CA ILE A 78 9.25 4.69 8.75
C ILE A 78 10.27 4.75 9.90
N LYS A 79 10.26 5.82 10.70
CA LYS A 79 11.13 5.96 11.86
C LYS A 79 10.89 4.83 12.88
N CYS A 80 9.62 4.49 13.12
CA CYS A 80 9.23 3.41 14.00
C CYS A 80 9.75 2.04 13.51
N ILE A 81 9.60 1.77 12.21
CA ILE A 81 10.09 0.54 11.57
C ILE A 81 11.62 0.44 11.72
N MET A 82 12.33 1.53 11.41
CA MET A 82 13.80 1.57 11.49
C MET A 82 14.33 1.47 12.92
N ALA A 83 13.54 1.87 13.90
CA ALA A 83 13.89 1.73 15.32
C ALA A 83 13.70 0.30 15.86
N GLU A 84 12.87 -0.52 15.20
CA GLU A 84 12.62 -1.92 15.61
C GLU A 84 13.65 -2.86 14.96
N PRO A 85 14.57 -3.47 15.74
CA PRO A 85 15.65 -4.29 15.19
C PRO A 85 15.18 -5.45 14.31
N ARG A 86 14.00 -6.03 14.62
CA ARG A 86 13.39 -7.15 13.88
C ARG A 86 13.03 -6.77 12.47
N TYR A 87 12.53 -5.55 12.25
CA TYR A 87 11.98 -5.13 10.96
C TYR A 87 12.91 -4.26 10.14
N ARG A 88 13.91 -3.66 10.78
CA ARG A 88 14.86 -2.75 10.13
C ARG A 88 15.53 -3.31 8.87
N GLU A 89 15.79 -4.61 8.83
CA GLU A 89 16.45 -5.30 7.70
C GLU A 89 15.46 -6.04 6.81
N GLU A 90 14.24 -6.30 7.30
CA GLU A 90 13.24 -7.09 6.60
C GLU A 90 12.20 -6.26 5.85
N ILE A 91 11.99 -5.00 6.24
CA ILE A 91 10.97 -4.13 5.71
C ILE A 91 11.62 -2.92 5.07
N ILE A 92 11.24 -2.64 3.82
CA ILE A 92 11.68 -1.46 3.11
C ILE A 92 10.72 -0.31 3.42
N GLY A 93 11.16 0.65 4.24
CA GLY A 93 10.43 1.90 4.48
C GLY A 93 10.83 2.95 3.46
N THR A 94 9.88 3.54 2.75
CA THR A 94 10.13 4.53 1.69
C THR A 94 8.97 5.51 1.55
N THR A 95 9.21 6.62 0.86
CA THR A 95 8.14 7.55 0.44
C THR A 95 7.57 7.22 -0.94
N MET A 96 8.26 6.38 -1.70
CA MET A 96 7.85 5.88 -3.00
C MET A 96 8.51 4.52 -3.26
N TYR A 97 7.77 3.59 -3.85
CA TYR A 97 8.29 2.32 -4.32
C TYR A 97 8.09 2.19 -5.83
N ILE A 98 9.11 1.68 -6.53
CA ILE A 98 9.04 1.40 -7.96
C ILE A 98 9.09 -0.10 -8.17
N ALA A 99 8.01 -0.67 -8.67
CA ALA A 99 7.97 -2.05 -9.13
C ALA A 99 8.20 -2.09 -10.64
N ASP A 100 9.21 -2.82 -11.10
CA ASP A 100 9.45 -3.09 -12.52
C ASP A 100 8.95 -4.51 -12.82
N VAL A 101 7.87 -4.59 -13.58
CA VAL A 101 7.20 -5.85 -13.89
C VAL A 101 7.02 -5.93 -15.40
N SER A 102 7.70 -6.88 -16.03
CA SER A 102 7.62 -7.11 -17.48
C SER A 102 7.88 -5.83 -18.30
N SER A 103 8.89 -5.03 -17.90
CA SER A 103 9.29 -3.76 -18.51
C SER A 103 8.27 -2.64 -18.39
N ILE A 104 7.27 -2.78 -17.52
CA ILE A 104 6.35 -1.71 -17.13
C ILE A 104 6.70 -1.28 -15.71
N LYS A 105 6.89 0.02 -15.50
CA LYS A 105 7.14 0.57 -14.18
C LYS A 105 5.85 1.02 -13.52
N TYR A 106 5.70 0.63 -12.27
CA TYR A 106 4.62 1.03 -11.39
C TYR A 106 5.20 1.88 -10.27
N TYR A 107 4.94 3.17 -10.30
CA TYR A 107 5.35 4.12 -9.26
C TYR A 107 4.27 4.16 -8.19
N ILE A 108 4.54 3.57 -7.04
CA ILE A 108 3.61 3.46 -5.92
C ILE A 108 3.98 4.51 -4.89
N LEU A 109 3.07 5.44 -4.64
CA LEU A 109 3.24 6.52 -3.68
C LEU A 109 1.88 6.93 -3.15
N HIS A 110 1.82 7.39 -1.89
CA HIS A 110 0.52 7.65 -1.27
C HIS A 110 -0.29 8.75 -1.97
N GLY A 111 0.37 9.79 -2.47
CA GLY A 111 -0.28 10.81 -3.33
C GLY A 111 -0.56 12.15 -2.63
N HIS A 112 -0.20 12.31 -1.37
CA HIS A 112 -0.35 13.58 -0.64
C HIS A 112 0.62 14.67 -1.10
N GLN A 113 1.61 14.32 -1.93
CA GLN A 113 2.68 15.23 -2.37
C GLN A 113 2.26 16.15 -3.53
N GLY A 114 1.11 15.93 -4.16
CA GLY A 114 0.62 16.76 -5.27
C GLY A 114 -0.45 16.10 -6.13
N ASP A 115 -0.86 16.80 -7.18
CA ASP A 115 -1.74 16.21 -8.18
C ASP A 115 -1.01 15.18 -9.07
N ILE A 116 -1.76 14.40 -9.84
CA ILE A 116 -1.22 13.29 -10.63
C ILE A 116 -0.16 13.76 -11.64
N ASP A 117 -0.35 14.92 -12.28
CA ASP A 117 0.61 15.44 -13.25
C ASP A 117 1.90 15.92 -12.56
N GLN A 118 1.79 16.52 -11.38
CA GLN A 118 2.94 16.89 -10.56
C GLN A 118 3.68 15.64 -10.10
N LEU A 119 2.96 14.62 -9.60
CA LEU A 119 3.55 13.35 -9.18
C LEU A 119 4.28 12.67 -10.34
N ARG A 120 3.65 12.57 -11.51
CA ARG A 120 4.26 11.96 -12.70
C ARG A 120 5.57 12.65 -13.08
N ARG A 121 5.59 13.97 -13.09
CA ARG A 121 6.80 14.76 -13.38
C ARG A 121 7.88 14.58 -12.31
N SER A 122 7.49 14.60 -11.04
CA SER A 122 8.46 14.51 -9.93
C SER A 122 9.18 13.16 -9.87
N VAL A 123 8.53 12.08 -10.27
CA VAL A 123 9.12 10.74 -10.28
C VAL A 123 9.75 10.38 -11.64
N GLY A 124 9.62 11.22 -12.66
CA GLY A 124 10.14 10.96 -14.00
C GLY A 124 9.44 9.81 -14.71
N ALA A 125 8.15 9.54 -14.39
CA ALA A 125 7.39 8.47 -15.01
C ALA A 125 7.13 8.75 -16.48
N GLY A 126 7.45 7.77 -17.33
CA GLY A 126 7.21 7.81 -18.77
C GLY A 126 5.73 7.62 -19.13
N PRO A 127 5.38 7.77 -20.41
CA PRO A 127 3.99 7.69 -20.87
C PRO A 127 3.39 6.29 -20.75
N TRP A 128 4.21 5.26 -20.62
CA TRP A 128 3.79 3.87 -20.50
C TRP A 128 3.76 3.36 -19.05
N ASP A 129 4.30 4.15 -18.13
CA ASP A 129 4.38 3.80 -16.72
C ASP A 129 3.06 4.09 -16.00
N TRP A 130 2.80 3.35 -14.92
CA TRP A 130 1.64 3.54 -14.08
C TRP A 130 1.99 4.33 -12.83
N ILE A 131 1.12 5.27 -12.47
CA ILE A 131 1.12 5.92 -11.16
C ILE A 131 0.06 5.25 -10.30
N ILE A 132 0.43 4.80 -9.12
CA ILE A 132 -0.45 4.17 -8.15
C ILE A 132 -0.51 5.05 -6.91
N VAL A 133 -1.72 5.43 -6.50
CA VAL A 133 -1.94 6.35 -5.39
C VAL A 133 -3.03 5.86 -4.45
N GLY A 134 -2.76 5.95 -3.14
CA GLY A 134 -3.67 5.55 -2.07
C GLY A 134 -4.47 6.69 -1.43
N GLN A 135 -4.02 7.96 -1.57
CA GLN A 135 -4.60 9.14 -0.90
C GLN A 135 -6.08 9.37 -1.22
N TYR A 136 -6.50 9.04 -2.44
CA TYR A 136 -7.85 9.33 -2.90
C TYR A 136 -8.81 8.22 -2.47
N LYS A 137 -9.93 8.60 -1.83
CA LYS A 137 -10.96 7.65 -1.34
C LYS A 137 -11.78 7.05 -2.48
N ARG A 138 -11.11 6.44 -3.45
CA ARG A 138 -11.73 5.77 -4.60
C ARG A 138 -10.93 4.55 -5.03
N LEU A 139 -11.61 3.57 -5.58
CA LEU A 139 -11.03 2.37 -6.17
C LEU A 139 -11.29 2.43 -7.67
N GLU A 140 -10.31 2.85 -8.46
CA GLU A 140 -10.49 3.13 -9.89
C GLU A 140 -9.20 2.93 -10.67
N MET A 141 -9.33 2.54 -11.93
CA MET A 141 -8.23 2.46 -12.88
C MET A 141 -8.52 3.34 -14.10
N ASP A 142 -7.78 4.43 -14.21
CA ASP A 142 -7.80 5.27 -15.42
C ASP A 142 -6.72 4.79 -16.39
N LYS A 143 -7.17 4.07 -17.43
CA LYS A 143 -6.26 3.50 -18.44
C LYS A 143 -5.68 4.55 -19.38
N LEU A 144 -6.36 5.67 -19.59
CA LEU A 144 -5.88 6.75 -20.46
C LEU A 144 -4.78 7.55 -19.76
N ALA A 145 -5.03 7.95 -18.54
CA ALA A 145 -4.05 8.64 -17.71
C ALA A 145 -2.98 7.70 -17.13
N ARG A 146 -3.16 6.38 -17.22
CA ARG A 146 -2.32 5.36 -16.57
C ARG A 146 -2.15 5.62 -15.07
N VAL A 147 -3.28 5.76 -14.41
CA VAL A 147 -3.35 5.96 -12.96
C VAL A 147 -4.23 4.88 -12.35
N ILE A 148 -3.79 4.34 -11.23
CA ILE A 148 -4.59 3.43 -10.41
C ILE A 148 -4.77 4.06 -9.04
N TYR A 149 -6.01 4.28 -8.67
CA TYR A 149 -6.41 4.72 -7.35
C TYR A 149 -6.70 3.48 -6.52
N VAL A 150 -5.89 3.23 -5.50
CA VAL A 150 -6.08 2.12 -4.57
C VAL A 150 -6.92 2.62 -3.41
N GLY A 151 -8.13 2.15 -3.32
CA GLY A 151 -9.06 2.51 -2.26
C GLY A 151 -8.59 2.03 -0.88
N GLY A 152 -9.44 2.14 0.12
CA GLY A 152 -9.12 1.73 1.48
C GLY A 152 -9.46 0.28 1.78
N ILE A 153 -8.76 -0.31 2.72
CA ILE A 153 -9.13 -1.59 3.34
C ILE A 153 -10.12 -1.36 4.49
N THR A 154 -10.03 -0.21 5.15
CA THR A 154 -10.87 0.20 6.28
C THR A 154 -12.36 0.30 5.93
N ARG A 155 -13.22 0.00 6.90
CA ARG A 155 -14.67 0.18 6.78
C ARG A 155 -15.14 1.63 6.89
N GLU A 156 -14.25 2.55 7.24
CA GLU A 156 -14.51 3.99 7.21
C GLU A 156 -14.75 4.52 5.79
N PHE A 157 -14.33 3.76 4.79
CA PHE A 157 -14.55 4.12 3.39
C PHE A 157 -15.88 3.57 2.86
N PRO A 158 -16.52 4.28 1.93
CA PRO A 158 -17.70 3.76 1.24
C PRO A 158 -17.42 2.40 0.59
N PRO A 159 -18.39 1.47 0.56
CA PRO A 159 -18.17 0.13 0.01
C PRO A 159 -17.54 0.10 -1.39
N GLU A 160 -17.96 1.00 -2.28
CA GLU A 160 -17.46 1.12 -3.65
C GLU A 160 -15.98 1.58 -3.72
N SER A 161 -15.48 2.21 -2.66
CA SER A 161 -14.10 2.69 -2.55
C SER A 161 -13.19 1.71 -1.82
N ARG A 162 -13.71 0.56 -1.37
CA ARG A 162 -12.92 -0.43 -0.63
C ARG A 162 -12.35 -1.48 -1.57
N GLY A 163 -11.04 -1.69 -1.47
CA GLY A 163 -10.37 -2.70 -2.26
C GLY A 163 -8.85 -2.58 -2.27
N TYR A 164 -8.26 -3.35 -3.15
CA TYR A 164 -6.82 -3.47 -3.29
C TYR A 164 -6.42 -3.71 -4.75
N LEU A 165 -5.14 -3.53 -5.05
CA LEU A 165 -4.56 -3.78 -6.36
C LEU A 165 -3.67 -5.03 -6.31
N VAL A 166 -3.74 -5.83 -7.37
CA VAL A 166 -2.81 -6.94 -7.62
C VAL A 166 -2.08 -6.70 -8.94
N ILE A 167 -0.76 -6.84 -8.93
CA ILE A 167 0.11 -6.76 -10.10
C ILE A 167 0.77 -8.13 -10.27
N THR A 168 0.73 -8.66 -11.49
CA THR A 168 1.38 -9.93 -11.87
C THR A 168 2.24 -9.74 -13.11
N ASP A 169 3.04 -10.71 -13.45
CA ASP A 169 3.88 -10.66 -14.67
C ASP A 169 3.11 -10.42 -15.96
N SER A 170 1.83 -10.78 -15.99
CA SER A 170 1.00 -10.69 -17.20
C SER A 170 -0.11 -9.66 -17.13
N ASN A 171 -0.47 -9.18 -15.94
CA ASN A 171 -1.64 -8.30 -15.77
C ASN A 171 -1.60 -7.53 -14.45
N HIS A 172 -2.46 -6.51 -14.35
CA HIS A 172 -2.80 -5.85 -13.10
C HIS A 172 -4.32 -5.64 -13.02
N TYR A 173 -4.88 -5.75 -11.83
CA TYR A 173 -6.32 -5.61 -11.61
C TYR A 173 -6.64 -5.13 -10.19
N ILE A 174 -7.72 -4.37 -10.09
CA ILE A 174 -8.30 -3.97 -8.80
C ILE A 174 -9.34 -4.99 -8.35
N ARG A 175 -9.42 -5.21 -7.03
CA ARG A 175 -10.42 -6.06 -6.37
C ARG A 175 -11.22 -5.25 -5.38
N SER A 176 -12.54 -5.21 -5.56
CA SER A 176 -13.45 -4.62 -4.58
C SER A 176 -13.63 -5.55 -3.37
N LEU A 177 -13.77 -4.95 -2.19
CA LEU A 177 -14.17 -5.61 -0.94
C LEU A 177 -15.67 -5.46 -0.65
N SER A 178 -16.42 -4.84 -1.55
CA SER A 178 -17.87 -4.71 -1.47
C SER A 178 -18.52 -6.06 -1.83
N GLN A 179 -18.59 -6.96 -0.88
CA GLN A 179 -19.55 -8.08 -0.82
C GLN A 179 -19.93 -8.34 0.62
#